data_721d24b9f7a63dcfd67a54d27a1413ea
#
_entry.id   721d24b9f7a63dcfd67a54d27a1413ea
#
_cell.length_a   1.000
_cell.length_b   1.000
_cell.length_c   1.000
_cell.angle_alpha   90.00
_cell.angle_beta   90.00
_cell.angle_gamma   90.00
#
_symmetry.space_group_name_H-M   'P 1'
#
loop_
_entity.id
_entity.type
_entity.pdbx_description
1 polymer ?
#
loop_
_entity_poly.entity_id
_entity_poly.type
_entity_poly.pdbx_seq_one_letter_code
_entity_poly.pdbx_strand_id
1 'polypeptide(L)'
;MCGRFELKTKFENLPKVLKQDYPLGLDSKYETQKLLRPHDPVIVIKNEGRIKTTFMTWGFISPWAKDPFDKERPRPFNARSETVEEKKLFSGSWKHKRCLIPASGFFEKKYRVRKSNYETFWLGGIWSKWTSPDGAELESCCVLTTEPNDLIKPIHHRMPVIVPNGYEEQWTEQAKDADELRGLFAIMMSWPPDGWLVEDVKKKETDQMSLF
;
A
#
# COMPACT_ATOMS: atom_id res chain seq x y z
N MET A 1 0.53 -0.09 -13.52
CA MET A 1 1.01 0.10 -12.13
C MET A 1 -0.21 0.29 -11.25
N CYS A 2 -0.24 -0.32 -10.07
CA CYS A 2 -1.37 -0.21 -9.13
C CYS A 2 -1.64 1.27 -8.80
N GLY A 3 -2.60 1.87 -9.45
CA GLY A 3 -3.01 3.27 -9.26
C GLY A 3 -4.42 3.38 -8.69
N ARG A 4 -5.02 2.27 -8.31
CA ARG A 4 -6.34 2.20 -7.67
C ARG A 4 -6.44 0.96 -6.81
N PHE A 5 -6.93 1.10 -5.59
CA PHE A 5 -7.26 -0.04 -4.75
C PHE A 5 -8.52 0.27 -3.91
N GLU A 6 -9.01 -0.71 -3.19
CA GLU A 6 -10.19 -0.58 -2.34
C GLU A 6 -9.96 -1.26 -0.98
N LEU A 7 -10.65 -0.76 0.04
CA LEU A 7 -10.75 -1.39 1.35
C LEU A 7 -12.23 -1.50 1.71
N LYS A 8 -12.86 -2.60 1.30
CA LYS A 8 -14.30 -2.87 1.54
C LYS A 8 -14.57 -3.70 2.79
N THR A 9 -13.52 -4.12 3.48
CA THR A 9 -13.64 -4.89 4.71
C THR A 9 -14.27 -4.02 5.79
N LYS A 10 -15.30 -4.48 6.45
CA LYS A 10 -15.91 -3.78 7.58
C LYS A 10 -14.96 -3.74 8.77
N PHE A 11 -15.09 -2.73 9.64
CA PHE A 11 -14.16 -2.51 10.76
C PHE A 11 -13.99 -3.74 11.65
N GLU A 12 -15.07 -4.41 12.00
CA GLU A 12 -15.04 -5.62 12.82
C GLU A 12 -14.22 -6.77 12.22
N ASN A 13 -14.14 -6.83 10.89
CA ASN A 13 -13.42 -7.87 10.13
C ASN A 13 -12.00 -7.45 9.70
N LEU A 14 -11.56 -6.24 10.05
CA LEU A 14 -10.18 -5.80 9.80
C LEU A 14 -9.18 -6.63 10.63
N PRO A 15 -7.95 -6.83 10.13
CA PRO A 15 -6.90 -7.48 10.89
C PRO A 15 -6.71 -6.87 12.29
N LYS A 16 -6.46 -7.72 13.29
CA LYS A 16 -6.29 -7.27 14.69
C LYS A 16 -5.22 -6.21 14.83
N VAL A 17 -4.09 -6.38 14.15
CA VAL A 17 -2.95 -5.44 14.19
C VAL A 17 -3.37 -4.02 13.75
N LEU A 18 -4.29 -3.90 12.80
CA LEU A 18 -4.81 -2.60 12.36
C LEU A 18 -5.71 -1.95 13.40
N LYS A 19 -6.47 -2.74 14.15
CA LYS A 19 -7.39 -2.24 15.18
C LYS A 19 -6.70 -1.91 16.51
N GLN A 20 -5.54 -2.51 16.77
CA GLN A 20 -4.84 -2.43 18.05
C GLN A 20 -4.46 -0.99 18.44
N ASP A 21 -4.10 -0.15 17.49
CA ASP A 21 -3.74 1.26 17.71
C ASP A 21 -4.48 2.16 16.69
N TYR A 22 -5.75 1.82 16.38
CA TYR A 22 -6.59 2.66 15.53
C TYR A 22 -6.90 3.96 16.27
N PRO A 23 -6.81 5.13 15.62
CA PRO A 23 -7.03 6.40 16.29
C PRO A 23 -8.36 6.46 17.01
N LEU A 24 -8.33 6.77 18.31
CA LEU A 24 -9.50 6.82 19.19
C LEU A 24 -10.62 7.70 18.60
N GLY A 25 -11.84 7.16 18.58
CA GLY A 25 -13.01 7.85 18.07
C GLY A 25 -13.15 7.82 16.53
N LEU A 26 -12.22 7.22 15.80
CA LEU A 26 -12.36 7.01 14.36
C LEU A 26 -12.91 5.63 14.00
N ASP A 27 -12.93 4.68 14.91
CA ASP A 27 -13.57 3.37 14.75
C ASP A 27 -15.06 3.48 14.40
N SER A 28 -15.79 4.36 15.10
CA SER A 28 -17.22 4.65 14.83
C SER A 28 -17.44 5.43 13.53
N LYS A 29 -16.40 6.06 12.98
CA LYS A 29 -16.42 6.82 11.73
C LYS A 29 -15.76 6.08 10.56
N TYR A 30 -15.32 4.85 10.80
CA TYR A 30 -14.72 4.04 9.74
C TYR A 30 -15.77 3.75 8.67
N GLU A 31 -15.44 4.15 7.46
CA GLU A 31 -16.22 3.82 6.27
C GLU A 31 -15.39 2.96 5.32
N THR A 32 -16.06 2.00 4.68
CA THR A 32 -15.41 1.21 3.64
C THR A 32 -15.01 2.10 2.47
N GLN A 33 -13.77 1.98 2.03
CA GLN A 33 -13.23 2.78 0.94
C GLN A 33 -13.36 2.01 -0.38
N LYS A 34 -14.35 2.39 -1.19
CA LYS A 34 -14.70 1.67 -2.43
C LYS A 34 -13.70 1.85 -3.55
N LEU A 35 -13.00 2.97 -3.59
CA LEU A 35 -12.01 3.27 -4.62
C LEU A 35 -11.06 4.36 -4.12
N LEU A 36 -9.84 3.97 -3.83
CA LEU A 36 -8.74 4.84 -3.47
C LEU A 36 -7.87 5.12 -4.69
N ARG A 37 -7.46 6.37 -4.85
CA ARG A 37 -6.62 6.87 -5.94
C ARG A 37 -5.38 7.58 -5.39
N PRO A 38 -4.34 7.78 -6.19
CA PRO A 38 -3.23 8.63 -5.81
C PRO A 38 -3.70 9.99 -5.29
N HIS A 39 -3.09 10.41 -4.20
CA HIS A 39 -3.35 11.61 -3.41
C HIS A 39 -4.53 11.51 -2.42
N ASP A 40 -5.29 10.44 -2.42
CA ASP A 40 -6.27 10.19 -1.37
C ASP A 40 -5.58 9.86 -0.03
N PRO A 41 -6.22 10.17 1.11
CA PRO A 41 -5.81 9.67 2.41
C PRO A 41 -6.07 8.17 2.50
N VAL A 42 -5.05 7.41 2.90
CA VAL A 42 -5.12 5.96 3.05
C VAL A 42 -4.75 5.55 4.47
N ILE A 43 -5.37 4.48 4.96
CA ILE A 43 -5.01 3.87 6.23
C ILE A 43 -3.66 3.16 6.07
N VAL A 44 -2.77 3.34 7.03
CA VAL A 44 -1.42 2.79 7.02
C VAL A 44 -1.05 2.26 8.39
N ILE A 45 -0.39 1.11 8.42
CA ILE A 45 0.33 0.61 9.60
C ILE A 45 1.81 0.93 9.43
N LYS A 46 2.40 1.56 10.43
CA LYS A 46 3.84 1.83 10.53
C LYS A 46 4.38 1.42 11.90
N ASN A 47 5.70 1.32 12.03
CA ASN A 47 6.38 1.07 13.29
C ASN A 47 7.34 2.22 13.62
N GLU A 48 7.15 2.83 14.77
CA GLU A 48 8.01 3.86 15.36
C GLU A 48 8.31 3.46 16.82
N GLY A 49 8.95 2.29 17.02
CA GLY A 49 9.13 1.66 18.32
C GLY A 49 7.92 0.87 18.81
N ARG A 50 6.75 1.10 18.20
CA ARG A 50 5.52 0.29 18.30
C ARG A 50 4.71 0.39 17.02
N ILE A 51 3.90 -0.59 16.77
CA ILE A 51 2.95 -0.56 15.64
C ILE A 51 1.90 0.52 15.90
N LYS A 52 1.67 1.35 14.89
CA LYS A 52 0.66 2.42 14.89
C LYS A 52 -0.17 2.37 13.62
N THR A 53 -1.46 2.61 13.76
CA THR A 53 -2.36 2.86 12.65
C THR A 53 -2.58 4.37 12.49
N THR A 54 -2.42 4.87 11.29
CA THR A 54 -2.55 6.30 10.97
C THR A 54 -3.10 6.49 9.56
N PHE A 55 -3.37 7.74 9.18
CA PHE A 55 -3.69 8.13 7.81
C PHE A 55 -2.51 8.84 7.18
N MET A 56 -2.20 8.48 5.94
CA MET A 56 -1.17 9.14 5.13
C MET A 56 -1.72 9.48 3.75
N THR A 57 -1.18 10.51 3.13
CA THR A 57 -1.46 10.78 1.71
C THR A 57 -0.76 9.73 0.85
N TRP A 58 -1.49 9.08 -0.05
CA TRP A 58 -0.91 8.15 -1.03
C TRP A 58 -0.27 8.92 -2.19
N GLY A 59 0.99 9.23 -2.06
CA GLY A 59 1.80 10.02 -2.98
C GLY A 59 3.00 10.55 -2.23
N PHE A 60 4.17 9.92 -2.44
CA PHE A 60 5.38 10.09 -1.65
C PHE A 60 5.93 11.52 -1.76
N ILE A 61 6.01 12.21 -0.64
CA ILE A 61 6.59 13.53 -0.50
C ILE A 61 8.00 13.39 0.05
N SER A 62 8.97 13.97 -0.63
CA SER A 62 10.36 13.97 -0.17
C SER A 62 10.48 14.72 1.18
N PRO A 63 11.19 14.17 2.18
CA PRO A 63 11.42 14.88 3.45
C PRO A 63 12.13 16.22 3.30
N TRP A 64 12.86 16.41 2.19
CA TRP A 64 13.58 17.66 1.87
C TRP A 64 12.89 18.51 0.79
N ALA A 65 11.61 18.28 0.52
CA ALA A 65 10.86 19.12 -0.39
C ALA A 65 10.75 20.54 0.16
N LYS A 66 10.99 21.53 -0.67
CA LYS A 66 10.78 22.95 -0.28
C LYS A 66 9.29 23.23 -0.12
N ASP A 67 8.49 22.76 -1.06
CA ASP A 67 7.03 22.80 -1.05
C ASP A 67 6.50 21.36 -1.28
N PRO A 68 5.76 20.79 -0.32
CA PRO A 68 5.17 19.46 -0.45
C PRO A 68 4.00 19.40 -1.45
N PHE A 69 3.46 20.55 -1.83
CA PHE A 69 2.33 20.70 -2.75
C PHE A 69 2.72 21.22 -4.13
N ASP A 70 4.02 21.36 -4.40
CA ASP A 70 4.54 21.79 -5.70
C ASP A 70 4.01 20.88 -6.81
N LYS A 71 3.22 21.44 -7.72
CA LYS A 71 2.58 20.71 -8.81
C LYS A 71 3.56 20.29 -9.91
N GLU A 72 4.71 20.93 -9.99
CA GLU A 72 5.75 20.60 -10.96
C GLU A 72 6.61 19.42 -10.50
N ARG A 73 6.55 19.08 -9.22
CA ARG A 73 7.26 17.92 -8.66
C ARG A 73 6.35 16.73 -8.52
N PRO A 74 6.64 15.62 -9.21
CA PRO A 74 5.83 14.43 -9.09
C PRO A 74 5.90 13.88 -7.66
N ARG A 75 4.74 13.55 -7.11
CA ARG A 75 4.61 12.77 -5.89
C ARG A 75 4.37 11.30 -6.29
N PRO A 76 5.41 10.47 -6.40
CA PRO A 76 5.26 9.11 -6.87
C PRO A 76 4.39 8.31 -5.89
N PHE A 77 3.35 7.69 -6.41
CA PHE A 77 2.45 6.83 -5.63
C PHE A 77 2.91 5.36 -5.64
N ASN A 78 3.90 5.02 -6.48
CA ASN A 78 4.57 3.72 -6.50
C ASN A 78 6.09 3.89 -6.57
N ALA A 79 6.82 2.92 -5.97
CA ALA A 79 8.25 2.75 -6.12
C ALA A 79 8.55 1.31 -6.58
N ARG A 80 9.59 1.12 -7.39
CA ARG A 80 10.00 -0.21 -7.84
C ARG A 80 10.88 -0.88 -6.78
N SER A 81 10.56 -2.10 -6.39
CA SER A 81 11.34 -2.89 -5.44
C SER A 81 12.79 -3.07 -5.88
N GLU A 82 13.04 -3.23 -7.17
CA GLU A 82 14.37 -3.49 -7.74
C GLU A 82 15.33 -2.30 -7.62
N THR A 83 14.82 -1.09 -7.45
CA THR A 83 15.64 0.13 -7.40
C THR A 83 15.38 0.99 -6.17
N VAL A 84 14.54 0.53 -5.25
CA VAL A 84 14.14 1.30 -4.05
C VAL A 84 15.32 1.62 -3.15
N GLU A 85 16.28 0.71 -3.04
CA GLU A 85 17.48 0.87 -2.22
C GLU A 85 18.47 1.87 -2.83
N GLU A 86 18.54 1.95 -4.14
CA GLU A 86 19.51 2.80 -4.86
C GLU A 86 19.02 4.24 -5.03
N LYS A 87 17.71 4.42 -5.22
CA LYS A 87 17.16 5.75 -5.49
C LYS A 87 17.16 6.61 -4.25
N LYS A 88 17.91 7.73 -4.30
CA LYS A 88 18.02 8.71 -3.21
C LYS A 88 16.65 9.11 -2.61
N LEU A 89 15.61 9.21 -3.44
CA LEU A 89 14.26 9.56 -2.99
C LEU A 89 13.70 8.54 -2.00
N PHE A 90 14.00 7.25 -2.17
CA PHE A 90 13.35 6.15 -1.45
C PHE A 90 14.29 5.42 -0.48
N SER A 91 15.60 5.43 -0.71
CA SER A 91 16.55 4.56 0.00
C SER A 91 16.52 4.74 1.53
N GLY A 92 16.38 5.97 2.03
CA GLY A 92 16.25 6.22 3.45
C GLY A 92 14.95 5.65 4.02
N SER A 93 13.83 5.81 3.32
CA SER A 93 12.55 5.24 3.74
C SER A 93 12.51 3.72 3.60
N TRP A 94 13.16 3.16 2.58
CA TRP A 94 13.32 1.71 2.46
C TRP A 94 14.05 1.11 3.67
N LYS A 95 15.08 1.75 4.16
CA LYS A 95 15.86 1.26 5.30
C LYS A 95 15.10 1.39 6.64
N HIS A 96 14.33 2.47 6.82
CA HIS A 96 13.86 2.85 8.16
C HIS A 96 12.35 3.10 8.28
N LYS A 97 11.62 3.21 7.17
CA LYS A 97 10.22 3.69 7.16
C LYS A 97 9.36 2.87 6.21
N ARG A 98 9.32 1.56 6.43
CA ARG A 98 8.40 0.68 5.72
C ARG A 98 7.03 0.72 6.38
N CYS A 99 5.99 0.49 5.59
CA CYS A 99 4.62 0.51 6.06
C CYS A 99 3.77 -0.53 5.32
N LEU A 100 2.60 -0.81 5.87
CA LEU A 100 1.59 -1.68 5.28
C LEU A 100 0.32 -0.90 5.02
N ILE A 101 -0.25 -1.09 3.85
CA ILE A 101 -1.49 -0.45 3.43
C ILE A 101 -2.53 -1.56 3.24
N PRO A 102 -3.62 -1.62 4.05
CA PRO A 102 -4.63 -2.65 3.93
C PRO A 102 -5.45 -2.47 2.67
N ALA A 103 -5.71 -3.57 1.96
CA ALA A 103 -6.54 -3.58 0.77
C ALA A 103 -7.41 -4.85 0.73
N SER A 104 -8.61 -4.77 0.15
CA SER A 104 -9.47 -5.90 -0.17
C SER A 104 -9.53 -6.18 -1.68
N GLY A 105 -8.89 -5.34 -2.47
CA GLY A 105 -8.73 -5.48 -3.91
C GLY A 105 -7.92 -4.35 -4.50
N PHE A 106 -7.23 -4.61 -5.60
CA PHE A 106 -6.58 -3.56 -6.39
C PHE A 106 -7.02 -3.65 -7.86
N PHE A 107 -6.84 -2.55 -8.57
CA PHE A 107 -7.30 -2.46 -9.95
C PHE A 107 -6.14 -2.19 -10.90
N GLU A 108 -6.14 -2.93 -12.00
CA GLU A 108 -5.25 -2.70 -13.13
C GLU A 108 -6.07 -2.70 -14.42
N LYS A 109 -6.06 -1.54 -15.11
CA LYS A 109 -6.94 -1.28 -16.26
C LYS A 109 -8.43 -1.51 -15.91
N LYS A 110 -9.07 -2.49 -16.55
CA LYS A 110 -10.46 -2.88 -16.31
C LYS A 110 -10.60 -4.07 -15.34
N TYR A 111 -9.51 -4.58 -14.83
CA TYR A 111 -9.50 -5.76 -13.98
C TYR A 111 -9.41 -5.38 -12.51
N ARG A 112 -10.20 -6.07 -11.68
CA ARG A 112 -10.12 -6.09 -10.23
C ARG A 112 -9.43 -7.38 -9.80
N VAL A 113 -8.40 -7.26 -8.98
CA VAL A 113 -7.66 -8.38 -8.41
C VAL A 113 -7.91 -8.43 -6.91
N ARG A 114 -8.29 -9.58 -6.40
CA ARG A 114 -8.61 -9.78 -4.98
C ARG A 114 -8.40 -11.21 -4.53
N LYS A 115 -8.37 -11.46 -3.23
CA LYS A 115 -8.45 -12.82 -2.71
C LYS A 115 -9.84 -13.44 -2.97
N SER A 116 -9.88 -14.74 -3.22
CA SER A 116 -11.12 -15.49 -3.48
C SER A 116 -12.08 -15.48 -2.28
N ASN A 117 -11.53 -15.52 -1.07
CA ASN A 117 -12.24 -15.50 0.21
C ASN A 117 -12.58 -14.06 0.73
N TYR A 118 -12.31 -13.02 -0.07
CA TYR A 118 -12.53 -11.61 0.28
C TYR A 118 -11.74 -11.08 1.48
N GLU A 119 -10.72 -11.80 1.93
CA GLU A 119 -9.86 -11.31 3.00
C GLU A 119 -9.07 -10.07 2.63
N THR A 120 -8.84 -9.22 3.62
CA THR A 120 -7.89 -8.11 3.54
C THR A 120 -6.47 -8.66 3.40
N PHE A 121 -5.67 -8.00 2.59
CA PHE A 121 -4.26 -8.26 2.40
C PHE A 121 -3.45 -6.98 2.52
N TRP A 122 -2.14 -7.11 2.64
CA TRP A 122 -1.23 -6.00 2.85
C TRP A 122 -0.49 -5.63 1.57
N LEU A 123 -0.67 -4.39 1.13
CA LEU A 123 0.23 -3.79 0.15
C LEU A 123 1.47 -3.31 0.91
N GLY A 124 2.65 -3.81 0.50
CA GLY A 124 3.92 -3.32 1.04
C GLY A 124 4.24 -1.94 0.52
N GLY A 125 4.59 -1.04 1.42
CA GLY A 125 4.89 0.35 1.10
C GLY A 125 6.06 0.90 1.89
N ILE A 126 6.44 2.10 1.53
CA ILE A 126 7.36 2.96 2.26
C ILE A 126 6.70 4.31 2.52
N TRP A 127 7.11 4.97 3.59
CA TRP A 127 6.55 6.27 3.97
C TRP A 127 7.63 7.31 4.27
N SER A 128 7.23 8.55 4.27
CA SER A 128 8.08 9.68 4.64
C SER A 128 7.30 10.67 5.49
N LYS A 129 8.05 11.46 6.24
CA LYS A 129 7.57 12.61 6.99
C LYS A 129 8.27 13.85 6.47
N TRP A 130 7.49 14.80 6.04
CA TRP A 130 7.93 16.14 5.73
C TRP A 130 7.55 17.06 6.89
N THR A 131 8.46 17.97 7.25
CA THR A 131 8.23 18.94 8.33
C THR A 131 8.42 20.34 7.76
N SER A 132 7.41 21.18 7.95
CA SER A 132 7.47 22.59 7.56
C SER A 132 8.37 23.41 8.49
N PRO A 133 8.81 24.62 8.07
CA PRO A 133 9.62 25.49 8.93
C PRO A 133 8.97 25.89 10.26
N ASP A 134 7.63 25.93 10.30
CA ASP A 134 6.83 26.21 11.51
C ASP A 134 6.51 24.94 12.34
N GLY A 135 7.05 23.78 11.95
CA GLY A 135 6.92 22.53 12.70
C GLY A 135 5.70 21.67 12.33
N ALA A 136 4.87 22.07 11.37
CA ALA A 136 3.77 21.21 10.93
C ALA A 136 4.30 19.98 10.19
N GLU A 137 3.73 18.80 10.45
CA GLU A 137 4.17 17.52 9.90
C GLU A 137 3.16 16.98 8.89
N LEU A 138 3.66 16.44 7.79
CA LEU A 138 2.88 15.78 6.76
C LEU A 138 3.46 14.41 6.46
N GLU A 139 2.67 13.37 6.68
CA GLU A 139 3.05 11.99 6.37
C GLU A 139 2.47 11.56 5.01
N SER A 140 3.30 10.88 4.25
CA SER A 140 2.94 10.36 2.93
C SER A 140 3.55 8.99 2.67
N CYS A 141 2.92 8.20 1.83
CA CYS A 141 3.38 6.86 1.49
C CYS A 141 3.34 6.58 -0.01
N CYS A 142 4.02 5.54 -0.44
CA CYS A 142 3.84 4.94 -1.75
C CYS A 142 3.88 3.41 -1.65
N VAL A 143 3.19 2.76 -2.60
CA VAL A 143 3.16 1.29 -2.72
C VAL A 143 4.42 0.81 -3.45
N LEU A 144 5.04 -0.24 -2.95
CA LEU A 144 6.10 -0.92 -3.66
C LEU A 144 5.51 -1.81 -4.75
N THR A 145 6.18 -1.88 -5.88
CA THR A 145 5.79 -2.72 -7.01
C THR A 145 6.94 -3.62 -7.43
N THR A 146 6.62 -4.83 -7.88
CA THR A 146 7.57 -5.84 -8.34
C THR A 146 7.17 -6.38 -9.70
N GLU A 147 7.94 -7.32 -10.24
CA GLU A 147 7.60 -8.05 -11.47
C GLU A 147 6.29 -8.85 -11.30
N PRO A 148 5.49 -8.98 -12.35
CA PRO A 148 4.21 -9.66 -12.26
C PRO A 148 4.40 -11.18 -12.19
N ASN A 149 3.57 -11.85 -11.39
CA ASN A 149 3.38 -13.29 -11.47
C ASN A 149 2.54 -13.69 -12.72
N ASP A 150 2.37 -14.98 -12.94
CA ASP A 150 1.64 -15.49 -14.12
C ASP A 150 0.17 -15.03 -14.17
N LEU A 151 -0.45 -14.74 -13.02
CA LEU A 151 -1.82 -14.23 -12.96
C LEU A 151 -1.91 -12.77 -13.47
N ILE A 152 -0.92 -11.95 -13.14
CA ILE A 152 -0.92 -10.51 -13.45
C ILE A 152 -0.24 -10.20 -14.78
N LYS A 153 0.73 -11.01 -15.20
CA LYS A 153 1.51 -10.82 -16.43
C LYS A 153 0.66 -10.56 -17.70
N PRO A 154 -0.50 -11.24 -17.93
CA PRO A 154 -1.35 -10.94 -19.06
C PRO A 154 -2.04 -9.56 -18.98
N ILE A 155 -2.12 -8.96 -17.78
CA ILE A 155 -2.84 -7.72 -17.52
C ILE A 155 -1.90 -6.53 -17.55
N HIS A 156 -0.76 -6.68 -16.84
CA HIS A 156 0.21 -5.61 -16.66
C HIS A 156 1.61 -6.16 -16.39
N HIS A 157 2.63 -5.39 -16.76
CA HIS A 157 4.06 -5.74 -16.55
C HIS A 157 4.56 -5.45 -15.13
N ARG A 158 3.70 -5.00 -14.21
CA ARG A 158 4.01 -4.75 -12.79
C ARG A 158 2.83 -5.18 -11.93
N MET A 159 3.13 -5.59 -10.68
CA MET A 159 2.12 -5.82 -9.65
C MET A 159 2.56 -5.19 -8.32
N PRO A 160 1.64 -4.91 -7.39
CA PRO A 160 2.02 -4.46 -6.06
C PRO A 160 2.75 -5.57 -5.29
N VAL A 161 3.69 -5.17 -4.45
CA VAL A 161 4.24 -6.06 -3.42
C VAL A 161 3.13 -6.39 -2.44
N ILE A 162 2.88 -7.69 -2.24
CA ILE A 162 1.94 -8.20 -1.24
C ILE A 162 2.76 -8.81 -0.10
N VAL A 163 2.62 -8.25 1.09
CA VAL A 163 3.25 -8.80 2.29
C VAL A 163 2.35 -9.89 2.87
N PRO A 164 2.84 -11.13 3.03
CA PRO A 164 2.05 -12.21 3.59
C PRO A 164 1.64 -11.93 5.04
N ASN A 165 0.51 -12.48 5.46
CA ASN A 165 0.10 -12.44 6.86
C ASN A 165 1.15 -13.14 7.75
N GLY A 166 1.42 -12.54 8.90
CA GLY A 166 2.46 -12.98 9.83
C GLY A 166 3.82 -12.32 9.65
N TYR A 167 3.98 -11.51 8.58
CA TYR A 167 5.21 -10.75 8.32
C TYR A 167 5.05 -9.24 8.61
N GLU A 168 3.94 -8.84 9.24
CA GLU A 168 3.61 -7.43 9.46
C GLU A 168 4.67 -6.71 10.30
N GLU A 169 5.11 -7.36 11.37
CA GLU A 169 6.12 -6.82 12.28
C GLU A 169 7.48 -6.77 11.59
N GLN A 170 7.94 -7.88 11.02
CA GLN A 170 9.21 -7.96 10.28
C GLN A 170 9.26 -6.92 9.15
N TRP A 171 8.16 -6.70 8.44
CA TRP A 171 8.10 -5.72 7.37
C TRP A 171 8.23 -4.29 7.88
N THR A 172 7.57 -3.94 8.98
CA THR A 172 7.48 -2.56 9.48
C THR A 172 8.63 -2.19 10.41
N GLU A 173 9.33 -3.14 11.01
CA GLU A 173 10.50 -2.90 11.85
C GLU A 173 11.66 -2.30 11.04
N GLN A 174 12.46 -1.48 11.72
CA GLN A 174 13.72 -1.02 11.13
C GLN A 174 14.69 -2.19 11.00
N ALA A 175 15.26 -2.36 9.81
CA ALA A 175 16.30 -3.36 9.63
C ALA A 175 17.57 -2.96 10.41
N LYS A 176 18.10 -3.88 11.19
CA LYS A 176 19.30 -3.66 12.01
C LYS A 176 20.57 -3.62 11.15
N ASP A 177 20.57 -4.39 10.10
CA ASP A 177 21.72 -4.54 9.21
C ASP A 177 21.29 -4.83 7.75
N ALA A 178 22.30 -4.98 6.88
CA ALA A 178 22.08 -5.25 5.46
C ALA A 178 21.55 -6.66 5.19
N ASP A 179 21.72 -7.62 6.09
CA ASP A 179 21.26 -9.00 5.90
C ASP A 179 19.75 -9.08 6.18
N GLU A 180 19.28 -8.45 7.26
CA GLU A 180 17.84 -8.30 7.50
C GLU A 180 17.15 -7.57 6.34
N LEU A 181 17.76 -6.50 5.83
CA LEU A 181 17.24 -5.76 4.69
C LEU A 181 17.17 -6.63 3.43
N ARG A 182 18.19 -7.47 3.18
CA ARG A 182 18.19 -8.44 2.08
C ARG A 182 17.10 -9.48 2.24
N GLY A 183 16.84 -9.95 3.45
CA GLY A 183 15.74 -10.89 3.74
C GLY A 183 14.36 -10.37 3.32
N LEU A 184 14.15 -9.05 3.36
CA LEU A 184 12.89 -8.44 2.92
C LEU A 184 12.69 -8.52 1.40
N PHE A 185 13.76 -8.62 0.59
CA PHE A 185 13.62 -8.82 -0.84
C PHE A 185 12.90 -10.14 -1.17
N ALA A 186 13.07 -11.18 -0.36
CA ALA A 186 12.33 -12.42 -0.53
C ALA A 186 10.81 -12.22 -0.34
N ILE A 187 10.40 -11.34 0.58
CA ILE A 187 9.00 -10.97 0.80
C ILE A 187 8.44 -10.16 -0.38
N MET A 188 9.29 -9.36 -1.03
CA MET A 188 8.90 -8.54 -2.18
C MET A 188 8.79 -9.33 -3.50
N MET A 189 9.19 -10.58 -3.51
CA MET A 189 9.05 -11.44 -4.69
C MET A 189 7.58 -11.66 -5.05
N SER A 190 7.37 -12.19 -6.22
CA SER A 190 6.03 -12.50 -6.72
C SER A 190 5.28 -13.43 -5.78
N TRP A 191 4.16 -12.98 -5.25
CA TRP A 191 3.28 -13.82 -4.44
C TRP A 191 2.63 -14.92 -5.30
N PRO A 192 2.31 -16.10 -4.72
CA PRO A 192 1.68 -17.19 -5.47
C PRO A 192 0.29 -16.79 -5.97
N PRO A 193 -0.10 -17.21 -7.19
CA PRO A 193 -1.39 -16.85 -7.77
C PRO A 193 -2.58 -17.57 -7.10
N ASP A 194 -2.31 -18.64 -6.34
CA ASP A 194 -3.36 -19.47 -5.73
C ASP A 194 -4.19 -18.68 -4.72
N GLY A 195 -5.50 -18.86 -4.77
CA GLY A 195 -6.44 -18.15 -3.91
C GLY A 195 -6.73 -16.70 -4.34
N TRP A 196 -6.27 -16.28 -5.52
CA TRP A 196 -6.57 -14.97 -6.09
C TRP A 196 -7.49 -15.05 -7.30
N LEU A 197 -8.29 -14.03 -7.49
CA LEU A 197 -9.21 -13.88 -8.61
C LEU A 197 -8.98 -12.58 -9.36
N VAL A 198 -9.11 -12.67 -10.70
CA VAL A 198 -9.13 -11.53 -11.60
C VAL A 198 -10.53 -11.40 -12.18
N GLU A 199 -11.18 -10.27 -11.96
CA GLU A 199 -12.53 -9.98 -12.38
C GLU A 199 -12.53 -8.83 -13.39
N ASP A 200 -13.18 -9.01 -14.54
CA ASP A 200 -13.43 -7.91 -15.49
C ASP A 200 -14.59 -7.06 -14.98
N VAL A 201 -14.30 -5.84 -14.53
CA VAL A 201 -15.30 -4.96 -13.91
C VAL A 201 -16.36 -4.51 -14.93
N LYS A 202 -15.97 -4.29 -16.19
CA LYS A 202 -16.90 -3.86 -17.25
C LYS A 202 -17.90 -4.95 -17.63
N LYS A 203 -17.46 -6.22 -17.64
CA LYS A 203 -18.32 -7.35 -17.97
C LYS A 203 -19.42 -7.55 -16.91
N LYS A 204 -19.11 -7.35 -15.63
CA LYS A 204 -20.09 -7.44 -14.54
C LYS A 204 -21.18 -6.36 -14.60
N GLU A 205 -20.84 -5.15 -15.02
CA GLU A 205 -21.84 -4.07 -15.20
C GLU A 205 -22.80 -4.40 -16.35
N THR A 206 -22.30 -4.98 -17.44
CA THR A 206 -23.12 -5.36 -18.61
C THR A 206 -24.06 -6.53 -18.27
N ASP A 207 -23.58 -7.54 -17.55
CA ASP A 207 -24.39 -8.69 -17.14
C ASP A 207 -25.51 -8.29 -16.14
N GLN A 208 -25.26 -7.30 -15.29
CA GLN A 208 -26.29 -6.75 -14.38
C GLN A 208 -27.33 -5.91 -15.11
N MET A 209 -26.97 -5.17 -16.17
CA MET A 209 -27.90 -4.40 -16.98
C MET A 209 -28.75 -5.26 -17.92
N SER A 210 -28.32 -6.47 -18.26
CA SER A 210 -29.08 -7.40 -19.11
C SER A 210 -30.14 -8.20 -18.34
N LEU A 211 -30.24 -8.04 -17.04
CA LEU A 211 -31.23 -8.72 -16.16
C LEU A 211 -32.43 -7.82 -15.82
N PHE A 212 -32.52 -6.63 -16.41
CA PHE A 212 -33.62 -5.69 -16.38
C PHE A 212 -34.07 -5.32 -17.79
#